data_f23bb450bd1c3ad2a9052104b1b89f43
#
_entry.id   f23bb450bd1c3ad2a9052104b1b89f43
#
_cell.length_a   1.000
_cell.length_b   1.000
_cell.length_c   1.000
_cell.angle_alpha   90.00
_cell.angle_beta   90.00
_cell.angle_gamma   90.00
#
_symmetry.space_group_name_H-M   'P 1'
#
loop_
_entity.id
_entity.type
_entity.pdbx_description
1 polymer ?
#
loop_
_entity_poly.entity_id
_entity_poly.type
_entity_poly.pdbx_seq_one_letter_code
_entity_poly.pdbx_strand_id
1 'polypeptide(L)'
;MTESVAPALRSWLWIAGVLLGGWLVYLLAPILTPFLLAGLFAYLGDPLVDRLEARKLSRTLATTLVFMLIFGIVILAPLLLIPVLETQIGAVIKTLPRYIDWITETFLPGMQARLGVDPTVFDVEQIKAALAANWKEAGGIAAHVVAYVTRSGMAMLGWLASMVLVPVLTFYMLRDWDHFLAAFRDLLPRSIEPTVVQLTLESDERLAAFLRGQFIVMLCLGTIYSVGLSIAGLNTAVLIGMLAGLVSFVPYLGVIVGVVTASIAMLVQTQD
;
A
#
# COMPACT_ATOMS: atom_id res chain seq x y z
N MET A 1 0.65 23.32 -51.13
CA MET A 1 0.22 23.71 -49.76
C MET A 1 -0.50 22.58 -49.01
N THR A 2 -0.45 21.33 -49.46
CA THR A 2 -1.21 20.20 -48.92
C THR A 2 -0.37 19.16 -48.17
N GLU A 3 0.95 19.29 -48.12
CA GLU A 3 1.84 18.28 -47.47
C GLU A 3 2.10 18.51 -45.98
N SER A 4 1.80 19.67 -45.41
CA SER A 4 2.06 19.97 -44.00
C SER A 4 0.92 19.59 -43.04
N VAL A 5 -0.27 19.27 -43.57
CA VAL A 5 -1.47 18.93 -42.77
C VAL A 5 -1.45 17.47 -42.32
N ALA A 6 -0.87 16.57 -43.14
CA ALA A 6 -0.84 15.14 -42.85
C ALA A 6 -0.09 14.75 -41.54
N PRO A 7 1.13 15.29 -41.25
CA PRO A 7 1.82 14.95 -40.00
C PRO A 7 1.13 15.53 -38.75
N ALA A 8 0.60 16.75 -38.86
CA ALA A 8 -0.14 17.38 -37.78
C ALA A 8 -1.45 16.62 -37.46
N LEU A 9 -2.22 16.25 -38.47
CA LEU A 9 -3.43 15.47 -38.29
C LEU A 9 -3.16 14.09 -37.64
N ARG A 10 -2.07 13.44 -38.06
CA ARG A 10 -1.63 12.17 -37.47
C ARG A 10 -1.26 12.33 -35.98
N SER A 11 -0.56 13.40 -35.60
CA SER A 11 -0.24 13.68 -34.21
C SER A 11 -1.49 13.94 -33.38
N TRP A 12 -2.45 14.71 -33.89
CA TRP A 12 -3.73 14.95 -33.22
C TRP A 12 -4.56 13.66 -33.04
N LEU A 13 -4.56 12.77 -34.02
CA LEU A 13 -5.22 11.47 -33.93
C LEU A 13 -4.56 10.58 -32.86
N TRP A 14 -3.24 10.59 -32.73
CA TRP A 14 -2.53 9.88 -31.68
C TRP A 14 -2.86 10.46 -30.28
N ILE A 15 -2.86 11.78 -30.14
CA ILE A 15 -3.21 12.46 -28.88
C ILE A 15 -4.67 12.14 -28.51
N ALA A 16 -5.59 12.27 -29.49
CA ALA A 16 -6.99 11.93 -29.26
C ALA A 16 -7.19 10.45 -28.88
N GLY A 17 -6.46 9.54 -29.51
CA GLY A 17 -6.49 8.11 -29.19
C GLY A 17 -5.99 7.82 -27.78
N VAL A 18 -4.88 8.46 -27.36
CA VAL A 18 -4.34 8.32 -26.01
C VAL A 18 -5.29 8.89 -24.96
N LEU A 19 -5.87 10.06 -25.21
CA LEU A 19 -6.84 10.70 -24.31
C LEU A 19 -8.12 9.86 -24.19
N LEU A 20 -8.64 9.36 -25.31
CA LEU A 20 -9.83 8.48 -25.33
C LEU A 20 -9.54 7.17 -24.59
N GLY A 21 -8.37 6.56 -24.85
CA GLY A 21 -7.93 5.34 -24.17
C GLY A 21 -7.77 5.56 -22.67
N GLY A 22 -7.13 6.64 -22.25
CA GLY A 22 -6.98 7.01 -20.84
C GLY A 22 -8.33 7.28 -20.15
N TRP A 23 -9.24 7.97 -20.85
CA TRP A 23 -10.60 8.19 -20.36
C TRP A 23 -11.39 6.89 -20.23
N LEU A 24 -11.26 5.99 -21.19
CA LEU A 24 -11.88 4.67 -21.15
C LEU A 24 -11.34 3.83 -19.98
N VAL A 25 -10.03 3.82 -19.78
CA VAL A 25 -9.39 3.15 -18.62
C VAL A 25 -9.90 3.75 -17.32
N TYR A 26 -10.00 5.05 -17.22
CA TYR A 26 -10.56 5.73 -16.04
C TYR A 26 -12.02 5.32 -15.77
N LEU A 27 -12.84 5.24 -16.81
CA LEU A 27 -14.24 4.81 -16.70
C LEU A 27 -14.35 3.34 -16.28
N LEU A 28 -13.44 2.49 -16.76
CA LEU A 28 -13.40 1.06 -16.45
C LEU A 28 -12.60 0.75 -15.15
N ALA A 29 -11.92 1.73 -14.55
CA ALA A 29 -11.09 1.53 -13.38
C ALA A 29 -11.78 0.76 -12.24
N PRO A 30 -13.05 1.03 -11.87
CA PRO A 30 -13.72 0.26 -10.83
C PRO A 30 -13.86 -1.22 -11.15
N ILE A 31 -14.02 -1.55 -12.43
CA ILE A 31 -14.14 -2.94 -12.93
C ILE A 31 -12.75 -3.58 -13.04
N LEU A 32 -11.76 -2.83 -13.51
CA LEU A 32 -10.40 -3.32 -13.70
C LEU A 32 -9.64 -3.55 -12.39
N THR A 33 -9.96 -2.79 -11.34
CA THR A 33 -9.27 -2.87 -10.04
C THR A 33 -9.22 -4.28 -9.45
N PRO A 34 -10.33 -5.06 -9.36
CA PRO A 34 -10.28 -6.45 -8.90
C PRO A 34 -9.37 -7.35 -9.75
N PHE A 35 -9.35 -7.15 -11.08
CA PHE A 35 -8.49 -7.92 -11.99
C PHE A 35 -7.01 -7.58 -11.78
N LEU A 36 -6.68 -6.30 -11.61
CA LEU A 36 -5.31 -5.87 -11.34
C LEU A 36 -4.82 -6.39 -9.99
N LEU A 37 -5.65 -6.35 -8.94
CA LEU A 37 -5.31 -6.91 -7.63
C LEU A 37 -5.12 -8.42 -7.71
N ALA A 38 -6.04 -9.12 -8.39
CA ALA A 38 -5.93 -10.56 -8.58
C ALA A 38 -4.68 -10.94 -9.39
N GLY A 39 -4.36 -10.18 -10.44
CA GLY A 39 -3.14 -10.35 -11.23
C GLY A 39 -1.88 -10.12 -10.40
N LEU A 40 -1.87 -9.12 -9.53
CA LEU A 40 -0.76 -8.86 -8.62
C LEU A 40 -0.54 -10.02 -7.64
N PHE A 41 -1.62 -10.53 -7.03
CA PHE A 41 -1.52 -11.70 -6.13
C PHE A 41 -1.10 -12.96 -6.89
N ALA A 42 -1.60 -13.18 -8.10
CA ALA A 42 -1.19 -14.29 -8.96
C ALA A 42 0.29 -14.18 -9.31
N TYR A 43 0.75 -13.01 -9.74
CA TYR A 43 2.16 -12.73 -10.05
C TYR A 43 3.10 -12.99 -8.85
N LEU A 44 2.70 -12.53 -7.65
CA LEU A 44 3.49 -12.76 -6.44
C LEU A 44 3.47 -14.22 -5.99
N GLY A 45 2.38 -14.93 -6.25
CA GLY A 45 2.19 -16.33 -5.88
C GLY A 45 2.80 -17.33 -6.85
N ASP A 46 2.87 -17.00 -8.14
CA ASP A 46 3.32 -17.90 -9.20
C ASP A 46 4.69 -18.57 -8.93
N PRO A 47 5.75 -17.85 -8.50
CA PRO A 47 7.03 -18.47 -8.17
C PRO A 47 6.96 -19.49 -7.00
N LEU A 48 5.96 -19.38 -6.14
CA LEU A 48 5.72 -20.36 -5.07
C LEU A 48 5.00 -21.59 -5.61
N VAL A 49 4.05 -21.39 -6.52
CA VAL A 49 3.35 -22.49 -7.23
C VAL A 49 4.37 -23.31 -8.02
N ASP A 50 5.24 -22.68 -8.80
CA ASP A 50 6.27 -23.36 -9.60
C ASP A 50 7.22 -24.17 -8.73
N ARG A 51 7.62 -23.66 -7.56
CA ARG A 51 8.46 -24.41 -6.60
C ARG A 51 7.77 -25.65 -6.04
N LEU A 52 6.46 -25.56 -5.80
CA LEU A 52 5.67 -26.71 -5.33
C LEU A 52 5.45 -27.72 -6.45
N GLU A 53 5.23 -27.25 -7.68
CA GLU A 53 5.12 -28.09 -8.87
C GLU A 53 6.43 -28.83 -9.17
N ALA A 54 7.59 -28.16 -9.03
CA ALA A 54 8.90 -28.80 -9.11
C ALA A 54 9.09 -29.91 -8.06
N ARG A 55 8.31 -29.90 -6.97
CA ARG A 55 8.27 -31.00 -5.97
C ARG A 55 7.23 -32.08 -6.29
N LYS A 56 6.77 -32.16 -7.56
CA LYS A 56 5.82 -33.15 -8.06
C LYS A 56 4.37 -32.99 -7.55
N LEU A 57 3.98 -31.84 -7.03
CA LEU A 57 2.59 -31.54 -6.79
C LEU A 57 1.88 -31.19 -8.11
N SER A 58 0.59 -31.55 -8.24
CA SER A 58 -0.19 -31.09 -9.38
C SER A 58 -0.39 -29.56 -9.33
N ARG A 59 -0.44 -28.90 -10.48
CA ARG A 59 -0.64 -27.44 -10.60
C ARG A 59 -1.79 -26.96 -9.72
N THR A 60 -2.93 -27.66 -9.75
CA THR A 60 -4.10 -27.30 -8.94
C THR A 60 -3.85 -27.39 -7.44
N LEU A 61 -3.16 -28.42 -6.96
CA LEU A 61 -2.81 -28.55 -5.52
C LEU A 61 -1.81 -27.47 -5.10
N ALA A 62 -0.78 -27.23 -5.90
CA ALA A 62 0.20 -26.18 -5.65
C ALA A 62 -0.48 -24.80 -5.58
N THR A 63 -1.34 -24.48 -6.55
CA THR A 63 -2.14 -23.26 -6.56
C THR A 63 -3.03 -23.15 -5.32
N THR A 64 -3.73 -24.21 -4.94
CA THR A 64 -4.60 -24.20 -3.75
C THR A 64 -3.82 -23.91 -2.47
N LEU A 65 -2.65 -24.52 -2.31
CA LEU A 65 -1.80 -24.28 -1.14
C LEU A 65 -1.28 -22.85 -1.08
N VAL A 66 -0.79 -22.32 -2.20
CA VAL A 66 -0.29 -20.94 -2.28
C VAL A 66 -1.44 -19.94 -2.10
N PHE A 67 -2.59 -20.20 -2.69
CA PHE A 67 -3.80 -19.39 -2.49
C PHE A 67 -4.22 -19.35 -1.01
N MET A 68 -4.29 -20.52 -0.35
CA MET A 68 -4.60 -20.59 1.09
C MET A 68 -3.56 -19.85 1.94
N LEU A 69 -2.27 -19.92 1.56
CA LEU A 69 -1.21 -19.18 2.24
C LEU A 69 -1.40 -17.67 2.09
N ILE A 70 -1.57 -17.18 0.85
CA ILE A 70 -1.73 -15.75 0.57
C ILE A 70 -2.96 -15.19 1.28
N PHE A 71 -4.13 -15.80 1.06
CA PHE A 71 -5.38 -15.32 1.66
C PHE A 71 -5.45 -15.58 3.16
N GLY A 72 -4.80 -16.64 3.65
CA GLY A 72 -4.58 -16.85 5.07
C GLY A 72 -3.82 -15.68 5.71
N ILE A 73 -2.72 -15.24 5.09
CA ILE A 73 -1.96 -14.07 5.56
C ILE A 73 -2.80 -12.79 5.45
N VAL A 74 -3.46 -12.56 4.31
CA VAL A 74 -4.30 -11.37 4.06
C VAL A 74 -5.45 -11.25 5.08
N ILE A 75 -5.99 -12.37 5.57
CA ILE A 75 -7.08 -12.38 6.55
C ILE A 75 -6.55 -12.40 7.99
N LEU A 76 -5.57 -13.25 8.29
CA LEU A 76 -5.07 -13.43 9.65
C LEU A 76 -4.21 -12.26 10.13
N ALA A 77 -3.40 -11.65 9.25
CA ALA A 77 -2.57 -10.54 9.65
C ALA A 77 -3.39 -9.33 10.15
N PRO A 78 -4.41 -8.82 9.45
CA PRO A 78 -5.28 -7.78 9.99
C PRO A 78 -6.02 -8.22 11.25
N LEU A 79 -6.54 -9.45 11.30
CA LEU A 79 -7.28 -9.96 12.44
C LEU A 79 -6.45 -9.96 13.74
N LEU A 80 -5.16 -10.25 13.64
CA LEU A 80 -4.23 -10.24 14.78
C LEU A 80 -3.71 -8.83 15.09
N LEU A 81 -3.55 -7.99 14.07
CA LEU A 81 -2.93 -6.67 14.20
C LEU A 81 -3.94 -5.58 14.60
N ILE A 82 -5.19 -5.65 14.12
CA ILE A 82 -6.22 -4.64 14.41
C ILE A 82 -6.39 -4.42 15.92
N PRO A 83 -6.56 -5.44 16.79
CA PRO A 83 -6.72 -5.23 18.23
C PRO A 83 -5.49 -4.54 18.87
N VAL A 84 -4.29 -4.89 18.41
CA VAL A 84 -3.04 -4.28 18.89
C VAL A 84 -2.96 -2.81 18.44
N LEU A 85 -3.31 -2.54 17.19
CA LEU A 85 -3.33 -1.17 16.66
C LEU A 85 -4.41 -0.31 17.33
N GLU A 86 -5.60 -0.85 17.60
CA GLU A 86 -6.66 -0.12 18.30
C GLU A 86 -6.22 0.33 19.70
N THR A 87 -5.54 -0.53 20.46
CA THR A 87 -5.03 -0.16 21.78
C THR A 87 -3.95 0.92 21.70
N GLN A 88 -3.06 0.84 20.72
CA GLN A 88 -1.97 1.81 20.53
C GLN A 88 -2.47 3.13 19.95
N ILE A 89 -3.40 3.08 18.99
CA ILE A 89 -4.08 4.29 18.49
C ILE A 89 -4.84 4.98 19.63
N GLY A 90 -5.56 4.20 20.47
CA GLY A 90 -6.21 4.73 21.65
C GLY A 90 -5.25 5.41 22.64
N ALA A 91 -4.03 4.88 22.81
CA ALA A 91 -2.98 5.50 23.61
C ALA A 91 -2.51 6.82 22.97
N VAL A 92 -2.25 6.85 21.67
CA VAL A 92 -1.89 8.09 20.93
C VAL A 92 -2.98 9.14 21.07
N ILE A 93 -4.25 8.74 20.96
CA ILE A 93 -5.40 9.65 21.13
C ILE A 93 -5.37 10.34 22.49
N LYS A 94 -5.17 9.58 23.54
CA LYS A 94 -5.16 10.09 24.93
C LYS A 94 -3.96 11.00 25.20
N THR A 95 -2.83 10.74 24.55
CA THR A 95 -1.61 11.52 24.74
C THR A 95 -1.47 12.68 23.75
N LEU A 96 -2.31 12.75 22.72
CA LEU A 96 -2.24 13.79 21.71
C LEU A 96 -2.32 15.23 22.23
N PRO A 97 -3.22 15.59 23.18
CA PRO A 97 -3.20 16.92 23.77
C PRO A 97 -1.83 17.29 24.33
N ARG A 98 -1.19 16.33 25.01
CA ARG A 98 0.16 16.49 25.58
C ARG A 98 1.24 16.69 24.50
N TYR A 99 1.14 15.99 23.34
CA TYR A 99 2.03 16.25 22.21
C TYR A 99 1.92 17.69 21.70
N ILE A 100 0.69 18.19 21.63
CA ILE A 100 0.41 19.55 21.18
C ILE A 100 0.96 20.55 22.20
N ASP A 101 0.71 20.36 23.49
CA ASP A 101 1.20 21.23 24.56
C ASP A 101 2.73 21.24 24.58
N TRP A 102 3.39 20.08 24.43
CA TRP A 102 4.85 20.01 24.34
C TRP A 102 5.40 20.78 23.12
N ILE A 103 4.78 20.65 21.95
CA ILE A 103 5.19 21.38 20.75
C ILE A 103 5.06 22.90 20.99
N THR A 104 3.96 23.35 21.57
CA THR A 104 3.64 24.78 21.71
C THR A 104 4.40 25.44 22.86
N GLU A 105 4.59 24.74 23.97
CA GLU A 105 5.16 25.30 25.19
C GLU A 105 6.67 25.07 25.34
N THR A 106 7.19 24.00 24.71
CA THR A 106 8.59 23.61 24.87
C THR A 106 9.38 23.68 23.55
N PHE A 107 8.87 23.07 22.50
CA PHE A 107 9.62 22.91 21.26
C PHE A 107 9.69 24.21 20.43
N LEU A 108 8.56 24.87 20.21
CA LEU A 108 8.50 26.12 19.44
C LEU A 108 9.27 27.26 20.10
N PRO A 109 9.14 27.54 21.41
CA PRO A 109 9.95 28.55 22.08
C PRO A 109 11.45 28.22 22.08
N GLY A 110 11.78 26.92 22.19
CA GLY A 110 13.18 26.46 22.11
C GLY A 110 13.80 26.67 20.72
N MET A 111 13.02 26.46 19.67
CA MET A 111 13.42 26.76 18.28
C MET A 111 13.55 28.27 18.03
N GLN A 112 12.60 29.06 18.52
CA GLN A 112 12.66 30.52 18.40
C GLN A 112 13.94 31.07 19.07
N ALA A 113 14.25 30.60 20.26
CA ALA A 113 15.44 31.03 21.01
C ALA A 113 16.75 30.63 20.29
N ARG A 114 16.78 29.53 19.52
CA ARG A 114 18.00 29.03 18.89
C ARG A 114 18.14 29.38 17.43
N LEU A 115 17.05 29.46 16.69
CA LEU A 115 17.03 29.60 15.22
C LEU A 115 16.37 30.90 14.74
N GLY A 116 15.75 31.70 15.63
CA GLY A 116 15.07 32.94 15.26
C GLY A 116 13.83 32.76 14.37
N VAL A 117 13.22 31.57 14.39
CA VAL A 117 12.03 31.25 13.57
C VAL A 117 10.81 31.89 14.22
N ASP A 118 10.01 32.64 13.44
CA ASP A 118 8.79 33.28 13.92
C ASP A 118 7.71 32.20 14.20
N PRO A 119 7.20 32.09 15.46
CA PRO A 119 6.21 31.10 15.82
C PRO A 119 4.84 31.30 15.14
N THR A 120 4.59 32.48 14.58
CA THR A 120 3.34 32.77 13.85
C THR A 120 3.19 32.03 12.53
N VAL A 121 4.26 31.41 12.02
CA VAL A 121 4.25 30.58 10.83
C VAL A 121 3.45 29.27 11.04
N PHE A 122 3.31 28.84 12.29
CA PHE A 122 2.53 27.64 12.65
C PHE A 122 1.27 28.08 13.40
N ASP A 123 0.14 28.13 12.71
CA ASP A 123 -1.16 28.38 13.35
C ASP A 123 -1.59 27.13 14.15
N VAL A 124 -1.14 27.11 15.39
CA VAL A 124 -1.35 26.00 16.34
C VAL A 124 -2.84 25.78 16.60
N GLU A 125 -3.64 26.86 16.60
CA GLU A 125 -5.09 26.76 16.81
C GLU A 125 -5.77 26.08 15.61
N GLN A 126 -5.33 26.36 14.39
CA GLN A 126 -5.83 25.64 13.19
C GLN A 126 -5.42 24.16 13.23
N ILE A 127 -4.19 23.84 13.68
CA ILE A 127 -3.74 22.46 13.82
C ILE A 127 -4.58 21.74 14.88
N LYS A 128 -4.79 22.34 16.05
CA LYS A 128 -5.67 21.81 17.11
C LYS A 128 -7.10 21.60 16.62
N ALA A 129 -7.67 22.58 15.93
CA ALA A 129 -9.02 22.50 15.39
C ALA A 129 -9.16 21.42 14.30
N ALA A 130 -8.20 21.34 13.38
CA ALA A 130 -8.17 20.31 12.32
C ALA A 130 -7.99 18.90 12.91
N LEU A 131 -7.10 18.75 13.91
CA LEU A 131 -6.97 17.48 14.61
C LEU A 131 -8.24 17.11 15.37
N ALA A 132 -8.82 18.02 16.15
CA ALA A 132 -10.04 17.76 16.92
C ALA A 132 -11.25 17.43 16.05
N ALA A 133 -11.37 18.06 14.87
CA ALA A 133 -12.44 17.80 13.92
C ALA A 133 -12.30 16.41 13.26
N ASN A 134 -11.10 16.05 12.83
CA ASN A 134 -10.86 14.79 12.13
C ASN A 134 -10.66 13.60 13.09
N TRP A 135 -10.36 13.86 14.35
CA TRP A 135 -9.96 12.85 15.33
C TRP A 135 -11.13 12.07 15.94
N LYS A 136 -12.30 12.74 16.09
CA LYS A 136 -13.53 12.04 16.45
C LYS A 136 -13.91 11.00 15.38
N GLU A 137 -13.48 11.23 14.15
CA GLU A 137 -13.69 10.28 13.04
C GLU A 137 -12.64 9.15 13.03
N ALA A 138 -11.40 9.38 13.48
CA ALA A 138 -10.34 8.37 13.53
C ALA A 138 -10.51 7.34 14.67
N GLY A 139 -11.31 7.66 15.69
CA GLY A 139 -11.48 6.84 16.91
C GLY A 139 -12.19 5.50 16.75
N GLY A 140 -12.51 5.10 15.53
CA GLY A 140 -13.14 3.82 15.28
C GLY A 140 -12.91 3.33 13.86
N ILE A 141 -11.67 2.88 13.53
CA ILE A 141 -11.39 2.32 12.21
C ILE A 141 -12.39 1.21 11.87
N ALA A 142 -12.68 0.31 12.83
CA ALA A 142 -13.71 -0.71 12.68
C ALA A 142 -15.11 -0.10 12.50
N ALA A 143 -15.47 0.92 13.30
CA ALA A 143 -16.74 1.63 13.17
C ALA A 143 -16.84 2.42 11.84
N HIS A 144 -15.74 2.98 11.34
CA HIS A 144 -15.69 3.66 10.03
C HIS A 144 -15.84 2.68 8.87
N VAL A 145 -15.16 1.54 8.93
CA VAL A 145 -15.31 0.47 7.92
C VAL A 145 -16.76 -0.02 7.92
N VAL A 146 -17.34 -0.29 9.08
CA VAL A 146 -18.74 -0.70 9.21
C VAL A 146 -19.70 0.40 8.75
N ALA A 147 -19.47 1.66 9.13
CA ALA A 147 -20.31 2.79 8.72
C ALA A 147 -20.20 3.09 7.22
N TYR A 148 -19.01 2.95 6.62
CA TYR A 148 -18.82 3.09 5.17
C TYR A 148 -19.55 1.99 4.41
N VAL A 149 -19.48 0.75 4.91
CA VAL A 149 -20.19 -0.41 4.35
C VAL A 149 -21.71 -0.25 4.49
N THR A 150 -22.21 0.30 5.60
CA THR A 150 -23.66 0.41 5.84
C THR A 150 -24.31 1.65 5.22
N ARG A 151 -23.57 2.75 5.00
CA ARG A 151 -24.11 4.02 4.46
C ARG A 151 -24.43 4.01 2.98
N SER A 152 -23.84 3.09 2.21
CA SER A 152 -24.03 3.04 0.75
C SER A 152 -24.36 1.63 0.32
N GLY A 153 -25.63 1.25 0.25
CA GLY A 153 -26.05 -0.08 -0.21
C GLY A 153 -25.44 -0.51 -1.57
N MET A 154 -25.21 0.45 -2.48
CA MET A 154 -24.50 0.22 -3.75
C MET A 154 -22.99 0.02 -3.56
N ALA A 155 -22.35 0.76 -2.68
CA ALA A 155 -20.92 0.56 -2.36
C ALA A 155 -20.70 -0.76 -1.62
N MET A 156 -21.64 -1.19 -0.79
CA MET A 156 -21.61 -2.50 -0.13
C MET A 156 -21.67 -3.65 -1.14
N LEU A 157 -22.53 -3.58 -2.15
CA LEU A 157 -22.58 -4.58 -3.21
C LEU A 157 -21.30 -4.63 -4.02
N GLY A 158 -20.71 -3.47 -4.34
CA GLY A 158 -19.42 -3.38 -5.01
C GLY A 158 -18.26 -3.95 -4.16
N TRP A 159 -18.27 -3.67 -2.85
CA TRP A 159 -17.27 -4.20 -1.92
C TRP A 159 -17.41 -5.72 -1.74
N LEU A 160 -18.64 -6.23 -1.53
CA LEU A 160 -18.91 -7.66 -1.47
C LEU A 160 -18.54 -8.39 -2.77
N ALA A 161 -18.89 -7.80 -3.91
CA ALA A 161 -18.50 -8.33 -5.21
C ALA A 161 -16.98 -8.41 -5.36
N SER A 162 -16.25 -7.35 -4.97
CA SER A 162 -14.78 -7.35 -5.00
C SER A 162 -14.18 -8.34 -4.01
N MET A 163 -14.77 -8.48 -2.83
CA MET A 163 -14.32 -9.41 -1.79
C MET A 163 -14.44 -10.88 -2.21
N VAL A 164 -15.41 -11.20 -3.06
CA VAL A 164 -15.54 -12.54 -3.65
C VAL A 164 -14.75 -12.63 -4.97
N LEU A 165 -14.81 -11.58 -5.79
CA LEU A 165 -14.23 -11.59 -7.12
C LEU A 165 -12.69 -11.65 -7.10
N VAL A 166 -12.03 -10.87 -6.21
CA VAL A 166 -10.57 -10.86 -6.12
C VAL A 166 -10.01 -12.25 -5.78
N PRO A 167 -10.47 -12.96 -4.72
CA PRO A 167 -10.02 -14.32 -4.44
C PRO A 167 -10.28 -15.29 -5.60
N VAL A 168 -11.48 -15.26 -6.19
CA VAL A 168 -11.83 -16.13 -7.29
C VAL A 168 -10.92 -15.87 -8.49
N LEU A 169 -10.77 -14.62 -8.90
CA LEU A 169 -9.89 -14.24 -10.00
C LEU A 169 -8.44 -14.61 -9.71
N THR A 170 -7.95 -14.36 -8.47
CA THR A 170 -6.59 -14.73 -8.08
C THR A 170 -6.35 -16.23 -8.22
N PHE A 171 -7.29 -17.05 -7.79
CA PHE A 171 -7.15 -18.51 -7.89
C PHE A 171 -7.05 -18.95 -9.36
N TYR A 172 -7.94 -18.44 -10.22
CA TYR A 172 -7.91 -18.81 -11.64
C TYR A 172 -6.70 -18.23 -12.38
N MET A 173 -6.35 -16.97 -12.13
CA MET A 173 -5.17 -16.37 -12.73
C MET A 173 -3.88 -17.07 -12.27
N LEU A 174 -3.78 -17.44 -11.01
CA LEU A 174 -2.62 -18.15 -10.46
C LEU A 174 -2.52 -19.59 -11.04
N ARG A 175 -3.66 -20.27 -11.20
CA ARG A 175 -3.69 -21.61 -11.78
C ARG A 175 -3.31 -21.61 -13.26
N ASP A 176 -3.84 -20.66 -14.01
CA ASP A 176 -3.75 -20.61 -15.45
C ASP A 176 -2.76 -19.52 -15.95
N TRP A 177 -1.80 -19.09 -15.07
CA TRP A 177 -0.89 -17.98 -15.31
C TRP A 177 -0.11 -18.11 -16.61
N ASP A 178 0.48 -19.28 -16.86
CA ASP A 178 1.25 -19.55 -18.08
C ASP A 178 0.38 -19.47 -19.36
N HIS A 179 -0.85 -19.98 -19.29
CA HIS A 179 -1.81 -19.86 -20.40
C HIS A 179 -2.20 -18.40 -20.66
N PHE A 180 -2.36 -17.64 -19.60
CA PHE A 180 -2.69 -16.23 -19.69
C PHE A 180 -1.56 -15.46 -20.39
N LEU A 181 -0.30 -15.67 -19.98
CA LEU A 181 0.85 -15.07 -20.64
C LEU A 181 1.01 -15.52 -22.10
N ALA A 182 0.81 -16.80 -22.38
CA ALA A 182 0.85 -17.31 -23.74
C ALA A 182 -0.22 -16.64 -24.64
N ALA A 183 -1.45 -16.49 -24.14
CA ALA A 183 -2.52 -15.81 -24.88
C ALA A 183 -2.16 -14.34 -25.19
N PHE A 184 -1.54 -13.62 -24.25
CA PHE A 184 -1.05 -12.26 -24.50
C PHE A 184 0.03 -12.22 -25.57
N ARG A 185 0.96 -13.17 -25.53
CA ARG A 185 2.01 -13.31 -26.54
C ARG A 185 1.45 -13.52 -27.93
N ASP A 186 0.40 -14.35 -28.06
CA ASP A 186 -0.24 -14.65 -29.35
C ASP A 186 -0.98 -13.43 -29.95
N LEU A 187 -1.34 -12.43 -29.14
CA LEU A 187 -1.92 -11.16 -29.60
C LEU A 187 -0.88 -10.21 -30.20
N LEU A 188 0.42 -10.45 -29.97
CA LEU A 188 1.47 -9.56 -30.45
C LEU A 188 1.73 -9.76 -31.95
N PRO A 189 1.89 -8.66 -32.73
CA PRO A 189 2.37 -8.75 -34.10
C PRO A 189 3.73 -9.44 -34.15
N ARG A 190 3.91 -10.40 -35.06
CA ARG A 190 5.13 -11.21 -35.22
C ARG A 190 6.42 -10.37 -35.34
N SER A 191 6.33 -9.15 -35.88
CA SER A 191 7.48 -8.27 -36.07
C SER A 191 8.05 -7.71 -34.76
N ILE A 192 7.22 -7.55 -33.72
CA ILE A 192 7.61 -6.97 -32.44
C ILE A 192 7.65 -7.99 -31.30
N GLU A 193 7.04 -9.17 -31.50
CA GLU A 193 6.95 -10.24 -30.50
C GLU A 193 8.30 -10.54 -29.83
N PRO A 194 9.40 -10.82 -30.56
CA PRO A 194 10.68 -11.18 -29.93
C PRO A 194 11.21 -10.08 -28.99
N THR A 195 11.10 -8.82 -29.44
CA THR A 195 11.57 -7.66 -28.64
C THR A 195 10.70 -7.46 -27.40
N VAL A 196 9.39 -7.54 -27.54
CA VAL A 196 8.46 -7.38 -26.41
C VAL A 196 8.66 -8.50 -25.39
N VAL A 197 8.76 -9.76 -25.83
CA VAL A 197 9.00 -10.91 -24.94
C VAL A 197 10.31 -10.76 -24.20
N GLN A 198 11.41 -10.38 -24.89
CA GLN A 198 12.70 -10.18 -24.23
C GLN A 198 12.63 -9.08 -23.19
N LEU A 199 12.08 -7.90 -23.54
CA LEU A 199 11.94 -6.79 -22.60
C LEU A 199 11.05 -7.14 -21.40
N THR A 200 9.99 -7.92 -21.62
CA THR A 200 9.09 -8.38 -20.55
C THR A 200 9.82 -9.31 -19.61
N LEU A 201 10.59 -10.29 -20.12
CA LEU A 201 11.36 -11.21 -19.29
C LEU A 201 12.44 -10.50 -18.47
N GLU A 202 13.18 -9.55 -19.08
CA GLU A 202 14.18 -8.75 -18.36
C GLU A 202 13.54 -7.85 -17.29
N SER A 203 12.37 -7.29 -17.59
CA SER A 203 11.61 -6.46 -16.65
C SER A 203 11.04 -7.30 -15.50
N ASP A 204 10.53 -8.49 -15.81
CA ASP A 204 9.98 -9.43 -14.85
C ASP A 204 11.04 -9.88 -13.84
N GLU A 205 12.20 -10.30 -14.30
CA GLU A 205 13.30 -10.72 -13.42
C GLU A 205 13.69 -9.62 -12.44
N ARG A 206 13.83 -8.37 -12.92
CA ARG A 206 14.20 -7.23 -12.09
C ARG A 206 13.08 -6.82 -11.12
N LEU A 207 11.84 -6.78 -11.61
CA LEU A 207 10.67 -6.40 -10.81
C LEU A 207 10.38 -7.45 -9.72
N ALA A 208 10.42 -8.73 -10.07
CA ALA A 208 10.22 -9.81 -9.12
C ALA A 208 11.31 -9.85 -8.04
N ALA A 209 12.58 -9.61 -8.42
CA ALA A 209 13.68 -9.51 -7.46
C ALA A 209 13.51 -8.30 -6.53
N PHE A 210 13.15 -7.13 -7.09
CA PHE A 210 12.89 -5.91 -6.33
C PHE A 210 11.73 -6.10 -5.34
N LEU A 211 10.58 -6.56 -5.80
CA LEU A 211 9.41 -6.74 -4.94
C LEU A 211 9.68 -7.72 -3.80
N ARG A 212 10.29 -8.88 -4.10
CA ARG A 212 10.65 -9.86 -3.06
C ARG A 212 11.62 -9.28 -2.05
N GLY A 213 12.67 -8.60 -2.51
CA GLY A 213 13.63 -7.93 -1.64
C GLY A 213 12.95 -6.86 -0.77
N GLN A 214 12.09 -6.04 -1.38
CA GLN A 214 11.41 -4.97 -0.69
C GLN A 214 10.42 -5.47 0.38
N PHE A 215 9.66 -6.52 0.10
CA PHE A 215 8.81 -7.15 1.11
C PHE A 215 9.61 -7.69 2.30
N ILE A 216 10.75 -8.32 2.06
CA ILE A 216 11.63 -8.81 3.14
C ILE A 216 12.14 -7.63 3.97
N VAL A 217 12.59 -6.56 3.32
CA VAL A 217 13.06 -5.33 4.01
C VAL A 217 11.94 -4.72 4.86
N MET A 218 10.74 -4.59 4.32
CA MET A 218 9.58 -4.06 5.06
C MET A 218 9.27 -4.89 6.31
N LEU A 219 9.24 -6.22 6.18
CA LEU A 219 8.98 -7.11 7.31
C LEU A 219 10.11 -7.08 8.34
N CYS A 220 11.36 -7.12 7.90
CA CYS A 220 12.51 -7.06 8.79
C CYS A 220 12.56 -5.74 9.54
N LEU A 221 12.46 -4.60 8.85
CA LEU A 221 12.49 -3.28 9.48
C LEU A 221 11.27 -3.07 10.39
N GLY A 222 10.07 -3.45 9.94
CA GLY A 222 8.86 -3.36 10.76
C GLY A 222 9.01 -4.16 12.07
N THR A 223 9.55 -5.37 11.98
CA THR A 223 9.81 -6.22 13.15
C THR A 223 10.91 -5.64 14.05
N ILE A 224 12.05 -5.24 13.48
CA ILE A 224 13.18 -4.66 14.23
C ILE A 224 12.74 -3.40 14.97
N TYR A 225 12.03 -2.48 14.31
CA TYR A 225 11.50 -1.28 14.94
C TYR A 225 10.47 -1.61 16.02
N SER A 226 9.51 -2.50 15.73
CA SER A 226 8.48 -2.88 16.72
C SER A 226 9.12 -3.49 17.98
N VAL A 227 10.03 -4.43 17.80
CA VAL A 227 10.71 -5.10 18.91
C VAL A 227 11.67 -4.14 19.64
N GLY A 228 12.51 -3.41 18.90
CA GLY A 228 13.47 -2.46 19.47
C GLY A 228 12.81 -1.36 20.29
N LEU A 229 11.74 -0.75 19.75
CA LEU A 229 10.98 0.29 20.46
C LEU A 229 10.19 -0.28 21.66
N SER A 230 9.71 -1.53 21.56
CA SER A 230 9.06 -2.22 22.69
C SER A 230 10.06 -2.47 23.83
N ILE A 231 11.29 -2.89 23.52
CA ILE A 231 12.35 -3.07 24.51
C ILE A 231 12.75 -1.71 25.12
N ALA A 232 12.75 -0.63 24.34
CA ALA A 232 12.95 0.72 24.83
C ALA A 232 11.80 1.25 25.71
N GLY A 233 10.69 0.49 25.84
CA GLY A 233 9.56 0.83 26.71
C GLY A 233 8.53 1.76 26.05
N LEU A 234 8.56 1.93 24.73
CA LEU A 234 7.61 2.79 24.04
C LEU A 234 6.23 2.12 23.90
N ASN A 235 5.17 2.76 24.40
CA ASN A 235 3.80 2.22 24.39
C ASN A 235 3.23 2.05 22.99
N THR A 236 3.70 2.86 22.03
CA THR A 236 3.24 2.86 20.61
C THR A 236 4.23 2.15 19.68
N ALA A 237 5.08 1.29 20.22
CA ALA A 237 6.18 0.65 19.51
C ALA A 237 5.74 -0.13 18.27
N VAL A 238 4.68 -0.95 18.38
CA VAL A 238 4.20 -1.77 17.25
C VAL A 238 3.59 -0.90 16.15
N LEU A 239 2.81 0.13 16.53
CA LEU A 239 2.23 1.06 15.57
C LEU A 239 3.31 1.78 14.76
N ILE A 240 4.30 2.34 15.46
CA ILE A 240 5.41 3.08 14.81
C ILE A 240 6.28 2.11 13.98
N GLY A 241 6.58 0.94 14.52
CA GLY A 241 7.38 -0.07 13.81
C GLY A 241 6.70 -0.56 12.54
N MET A 242 5.40 -0.84 12.58
CA MET A 242 4.63 -1.23 11.40
C MET A 242 4.55 -0.12 10.36
N LEU A 243 4.29 1.12 10.79
CA LEU A 243 4.26 2.27 9.88
C LEU A 243 5.63 2.48 9.23
N ALA A 244 6.71 2.45 10.00
CA ALA A 244 8.07 2.57 9.48
C ALA A 244 8.41 1.42 8.53
N GLY A 245 8.04 0.18 8.87
CA GLY A 245 8.21 -0.97 8.00
C GLY A 245 7.42 -0.83 6.69
N LEU A 246 6.16 -0.42 6.74
CA LEU A 246 5.33 -0.22 5.55
C LEU A 246 5.87 0.91 4.65
N VAL A 247 6.21 2.04 5.26
CA VAL A 247 6.77 3.21 4.56
C VAL A 247 8.16 2.91 3.98
N SER A 248 8.88 1.91 4.50
CA SER A 248 10.16 1.42 3.96
C SER A 248 10.04 0.85 2.55
N PHE A 249 8.81 0.71 2.01
CA PHE A 249 8.62 0.46 0.56
C PHE A 249 9.36 1.51 -0.29
N VAL A 250 9.41 2.74 0.18
CA VAL A 250 10.28 3.77 -0.40
C VAL A 250 11.61 3.76 0.36
N PRO A 251 12.75 3.52 -0.32
CA PRO A 251 14.06 3.49 0.31
C PRO A 251 14.33 4.72 1.20
N TYR A 252 14.91 4.50 2.37
CA TYR A 252 15.23 5.50 3.40
C TYR A 252 14.03 6.16 4.11
N LEU A 253 12.86 6.23 3.50
CA LEU A 253 11.71 6.93 4.06
C LEU A 253 11.23 6.27 5.36
N GLY A 254 11.25 4.94 5.43
CA GLY A 254 10.88 4.19 6.62
C GLY A 254 11.79 4.49 7.82
N VAL A 255 13.10 4.64 7.58
CA VAL A 255 14.05 5.01 8.65
C VAL A 255 13.76 6.42 9.17
N ILE A 256 13.57 7.38 8.26
CA ILE A 256 13.26 8.77 8.62
C ILE A 256 11.97 8.83 9.44
N VAL A 257 10.90 8.24 8.91
CA VAL A 257 9.59 8.22 9.61
C VAL A 257 9.71 7.49 10.94
N GLY A 258 10.36 6.32 10.98
CA GLY A 258 10.54 5.53 12.19
C GLY A 258 11.29 6.28 13.28
N VAL A 259 12.45 6.87 12.95
CA VAL A 259 13.28 7.61 13.91
C VAL A 259 12.58 8.88 14.39
N VAL A 260 12.02 9.68 13.48
CA VAL A 260 11.35 10.94 13.85
C VAL A 260 10.14 10.67 14.74
N THR A 261 9.24 9.75 14.33
CA THR A 261 8.03 9.45 15.12
C THR A 261 8.36 8.79 16.45
N ALA A 262 9.34 7.87 16.48
CA ALA A 262 9.78 7.23 17.73
C ALA A 262 10.42 8.24 18.69
N SER A 263 11.26 9.14 18.18
CA SER A 263 11.91 10.17 19.02
C SER A 263 10.87 11.11 19.63
N ILE A 264 9.92 11.58 18.84
CA ILE A 264 8.83 12.43 19.34
C ILE A 264 8.01 11.69 20.40
N ALA A 265 7.60 10.45 20.09
CA ALA A 265 6.79 9.64 20.99
C ALA A 265 7.52 9.36 22.33
N MET A 266 8.83 9.06 22.25
CA MET A 266 9.64 8.80 23.45
C MET A 266 9.83 10.04 24.30
N LEU A 267 10.12 11.21 23.68
CA LEU A 267 10.26 12.48 24.39
C LEU A 267 8.99 12.82 25.16
N VAL A 268 7.82 12.64 24.59
CA VAL A 268 6.55 12.92 25.26
C VAL A 268 6.27 11.89 26.36
N GLN A 269 6.57 10.61 26.13
CA GLN A 269 6.34 9.55 27.12
C GLN A 269 7.28 9.68 28.33
N THR A 270 8.52 10.17 28.18
CA THR A 270 9.50 10.30 29.27
C THR A 270 9.33 11.56 30.12
N GLN A 271 8.43 12.46 29.74
CA GLN A 271 8.11 13.66 30.57
C GLN A 271 7.03 13.37 31.63
N ASP A 272 6.56 12.15 31.73
CA ASP A 272 5.75 11.60 32.83
C ASP A 272 6.64 11.05 33.92
#